data_588df1188e48190e639ab83b7d5ab9a1
#
_entry.id   588df1188e48190e639ab83b7d5ab9a1
#
_cell.length_a   1.000
_cell.length_b   1.000
_cell.length_c   1.000
_cell.angle_alpha   90.00
_cell.angle_beta   90.00
_cell.angle_gamma   90.00
#
_symmetry.space_group_name_H-M   'P 1'
#
loop_
_entity.id
_entity.type
_entity.pdbx_description
1 polymer ?
#
loop_
_entity_poly.entity_id
_entity_poly.type
_entity_poly.pdbx_seq_one_letter_code
_entity_poly.pdbx_strand_id
1 'polypeptide(L)'
;MPQNIGDNVIHAEGIARIQESDALRLAKYRMRNGDIVYSRRGDVEKRALVRENNEGWLCGTGCLRVRLGEQSEHSPAFVSYLLGTEEARAWIVRHAVGATMPNLNTSILAAVPLQVPEPAEQRAIAEVLGVLDDKIAANTKLSVTASQLMVSLLTPYPVRLPLSEIAVHRRRSANPESISVENVAHFSLPAFDTDRCPEVSKPANIKSNKFVIAEPSVLISKLNPRFPRIWDVATLPSIPALASTEFLVLEPKEESTAVIWAMLSQPLFSASLESRVSGTSSSHQRVKPGDVLATPVTDLSSVPTAVKRQISLLGSRVAATRVENATIAATRDALLPQLMSGKLRVKDAEKVLEDAGV
;
A
#
# COMPACT_ATOMS: atom_id res chain seq x y z
N MET A 1 -11.61 9.88 6.23
CA MET A 1 -12.47 8.70 6.55
C MET A 1 -11.56 7.60 7.09
N PRO A 2 -12.04 6.60 7.90
CA PRO A 2 -11.19 5.53 8.44
C PRO A 2 -10.32 4.83 7.40
N GLN A 3 -10.87 4.51 6.24
CA GLN A 3 -10.15 3.88 5.12
C GLN A 3 -8.96 4.70 4.56
N ASN A 4 -8.92 5.99 4.85
CA ASN A 4 -7.84 6.87 4.41
C ASN A 4 -6.72 7.01 5.45
N ILE A 5 -6.88 6.41 6.64
CA ILE A 5 -5.86 6.42 7.69
C ILE A 5 -4.96 5.22 7.47
N GLY A 6 -3.69 5.48 7.19
CA GLY A 6 -2.62 4.50 7.11
C GLY A 6 -1.82 4.41 8.40
N ASP A 7 -0.59 3.91 8.32
CA ASP A 7 0.34 3.95 9.44
C ASP A 7 1.08 5.28 9.43
N ASN A 8 0.69 6.18 10.32
CA ASN A 8 1.20 7.55 10.47
C ASN A 8 1.04 8.46 9.24
N VAL A 9 0.17 8.09 8.29
CA VAL A 9 -0.07 8.83 7.05
C VAL A 9 -1.55 8.88 6.68
N ILE A 10 -1.98 9.95 5.99
CA ILE A 10 -3.33 10.06 5.43
C ILE A 10 -3.25 9.87 3.92
N HIS A 11 -3.93 8.83 3.40
CA HIS A 11 -4.03 8.57 1.97
C HIS A 11 -5.15 9.40 1.35
N ALA A 12 -4.82 10.17 0.31
CA ALA A 12 -5.78 11.02 -0.40
C ALA A 12 -6.62 10.28 -1.43
N GLU A 13 -6.22 9.06 -1.82
CA GLU A 13 -6.93 8.28 -2.82
C GLU A 13 -8.35 7.92 -2.34
N GLY A 14 -9.35 8.18 -3.19
CA GLY A 14 -10.76 7.91 -2.86
C GLY A 14 -11.30 8.70 -1.67
N ILE A 15 -10.62 9.77 -1.23
CA ILE A 15 -11.09 10.58 -0.10
C ILE A 15 -12.39 11.31 -0.45
N ALA A 16 -13.37 11.23 0.45
CA ALA A 16 -14.63 11.96 0.28
C ALA A 16 -14.41 13.46 0.39
N ARG A 17 -15.05 14.21 -0.51
CA ARG A 17 -15.04 15.67 -0.53
C ARG A 17 -16.43 16.21 -0.21
N ILE A 18 -16.50 17.37 0.36
CA ILE A 18 -17.73 18.10 0.67
C ILE A 18 -17.70 19.50 0.03
N GLN A 19 -18.84 20.14 -0.05
CA GLN A 19 -18.94 21.51 -0.54
C GLN A 19 -18.33 22.48 0.47
N GLU A 20 -17.87 23.64 -0.01
CA GLU A 20 -17.24 24.65 0.83
C GLU A 20 -18.17 25.20 1.90
N SER A 21 -19.46 25.40 1.60
CA SER A 21 -20.48 25.80 2.57
C SER A 21 -20.59 24.85 3.76
N ASP A 22 -20.51 23.53 3.51
CA ASP A 22 -20.49 22.53 4.57
C ASP A 22 -19.17 22.54 5.34
N ALA A 23 -18.05 22.77 4.66
CA ALA A 23 -16.75 22.90 5.30
C ALA A 23 -16.68 24.12 6.26
N LEU A 24 -17.35 25.21 5.93
CA LEU A 24 -17.48 26.38 6.79
C LEU A 24 -18.36 26.06 8.02
N ARG A 25 -19.51 25.45 7.83
CA ARG A 25 -20.41 25.02 8.91
C ARG A 25 -19.72 24.03 9.88
N LEU A 26 -18.84 23.18 9.35
CA LEU A 26 -18.10 22.16 10.11
C LEU A 26 -16.68 22.62 10.51
N ALA A 27 -16.40 23.92 10.51
CA ALA A 27 -15.06 24.47 10.77
C ALA A 27 -14.40 23.95 12.06
N LYS A 28 -15.19 23.66 13.11
CA LYS A 28 -14.70 23.08 14.38
C LYS A 28 -14.05 21.70 14.24
N TYR A 29 -14.33 20.99 13.14
CA TYR A 29 -13.76 19.68 12.83
C TYR A 29 -12.57 19.75 11.87
N ARG A 30 -12.16 20.96 11.45
CA ARG A 30 -10.96 21.12 10.65
C ARG A 30 -9.73 20.68 11.43
N MET A 31 -8.90 19.92 10.76
CA MET A 31 -7.62 19.45 11.27
C MET A 31 -6.56 20.54 11.07
N ARG A 32 -5.61 20.60 11.98
CA ARG A 32 -4.43 21.46 11.93
C ARG A 32 -3.18 20.58 11.82
N ASN A 33 -2.12 21.12 11.28
CA ASN A 33 -0.82 20.48 11.34
C ASN A 33 -0.49 20.09 12.80
N GLY A 34 -0.03 18.86 13.00
CA GLY A 34 0.23 18.30 14.34
C GLY A 34 -0.98 17.64 15.02
N ASP A 35 -2.19 17.69 14.47
CA ASP A 35 -3.28 16.83 14.95
C ASP A 35 -2.97 15.37 14.66
N ILE A 36 -3.43 14.46 15.52
CA ILE A 36 -3.35 13.01 15.27
C ILE A 36 -4.78 12.50 15.07
N VAL A 37 -5.03 11.80 13.97
CA VAL A 37 -6.35 11.23 13.68
C VAL A 37 -6.33 9.72 13.84
N TYR A 38 -7.40 9.20 14.45
CA TYR A 38 -7.62 7.78 14.66
C TYR A 38 -8.84 7.28 13.90
N SER A 39 -8.80 6.03 13.47
CA SER A 39 -10.00 5.30 13.10
C SER A 39 -10.84 5.07 14.36
N ARG A 40 -12.11 5.47 14.31
CA ARG A 40 -13.01 5.33 15.45
C ARG A 40 -13.59 3.92 15.57
N ARG A 41 -13.73 3.20 14.46
CA ARG A 41 -14.39 1.89 14.40
C ARG A 41 -13.63 0.92 13.50
N GLY A 42 -13.74 -0.37 13.85
CA GLY A 42 -13.09 -1.43 13.10
C GLY A 42 -11.62 -1.52 13.45
N ASP A 43 -10.75 -1.09 12.54
CA ASP A 43 -9.31 -1.05 12.77
C ASP A 43 -8.94 0.18 13.60
N VAL A 44 -9.08 0.04 14.91
CA VAL A 44 -8.88 1.11 15.90
C VAL A 44 -7.41 1.40 16.18
N GLU A 45 -6.49 0.60 15.65
CA GLU A 45 -5.04 0.84 15.76
C GLU A 45 -4.53 1.88 14.76
N LYS A 46 -5.28 2.06 13.65
CA LYS A 46 -4.89 3.00 12.61
C LYS A 46 -4.94 4.43 13.08
N ARG A 47 -3.81 5.08 12.96
CA ARG A 47 -3.62 6.50 13.24
C ARG A 47 -2.80 7.18 12.15
N ALA A 48 -2.93 8.49 12.04
CA ALA A 48 -2.10 9.30 11.17
C ALA A 48 -1.82 10.68 11.78
N LEU A 49 -0.60 11.16 11.59
CA LEU A 49 -0.23 12.54 11.87
C LEU A 49 -0.73 13.44 10.74
N VAL A 50 -1.43 14.50 11.08
CA VAL A 50 -1.83 15.56 10.15
C VAL A 50 -0.62 16.43 9.85
N ARG A 51 -0.19 16.46 8.60
CA ARG A 51 0.92 17.26 8.09
C ARG A 51 0.39 18.49 7.36
N GLU A 52 1.24 19.43 6.98
CA GLU A 52 0.86 20.67 6.29
C GLU A 52 -0.05 20.45 5.08
N ASN A 53 0.23 19.43 4.27
CA ASN A 53 -0.57 19.10 3.08
C ASN A 53 -1.99 18.58 3.41
N ASN A 54 -2.26 18.22 4.64
CA ASN A 54 -3.58 17.78 5.14
C ASN A 54 -4.27 18.83 6.00
N GLU A 55 -3.63 19.98 6.22
CA GLU A 55 -4.20 21.05 7.03
C GLU A 55 -5.50 21.59 6.41
N GLY A 56 -6.46 21.90 7.26
CA GLY A 56 -7.78 22.34 6.84
C GLY A 56 -8.74 21.21 6.42
N TRP A 57 -8.27 19.98 6.27
CA TRP A 57 -9.15 18.85 5.99
C TRP A 57 -10.05 18.54 7.17
N LEU A 58 -11.17 17.85 6.94
CA LEU A 58 -12.16 17.56 7.98
C LEU A 58 -11.94 16.19 8.60
N CYS A 59 -11.91 16.16 9.94
CA CYS A 59 -12.05 14.93 10.70
C CYS A 59 -13.50 14.45 10.61
N GLY A 60 -13.77 13.44 9.79
CA GLY A 60 -15.12 12.88 9.61
C GLY A 60 -15.60 12.09 10.84
N THR A 61 -16.91 11.83 10.89
CA THR A 61 -17.59 11.17 12.03
C THR A 61 -17.08 9.77 12.36
N GLY A 62 -16.47 9.07 11.39
CA GLY A 62 -15.80 7.78 11.59
C GLY A 62 -14.40 7.86 12.18
N CYS A 63 -13.92 9.08 12.47
CA CYS A 63 -12.59 9.34 12.99
C CYS A 63 -12.65 10.09 14.33
N LEU A 64 -11.57 10.00 15.10
CA LEU A 64 -11.32 10.80 16.29
C LEU A 64 -10.07 11.64 16.05
N ARG A 65 -10.04 12.83 16.61
CA ARG A 65 -8.90 13.74 16.55
C ARG A 65 -8.32 13.94 17.94
N VAL A 66 -7.03 13.71 18.06
CA VAL A 66 -6.22 14.08 19.22
C VAL A 66 -5.47 15.36 18.85
N ARG A 67 -5.58 16.38 19.68
CA ARG A 67 -4.86 17.64 19.55
C ARG A 67 -4.15 17.90 20.86
N LEU A 68 -2.85 18.07 20.83
CA LEU A 68 -2.10 18.56 21.96
C LEU A 68 -2.43 20.03 22.15
N GLY A 69 -2.53 20.45 23.41
CA GLY A 69 -2.84 21.85 23.73
C GLY A 69 -1.79 22.82 23.18
N GLU A 70 -2.17 24.06 22.89
CA GLU A 70 -1.27 25.09 22.36
C GLU A 70 -0.07 25.38 23.28
N GLN A 71 -0.20 25.09 24.57
CA GLN A 71 0.86 25.23 25.58
C GLN A 71 1.62 23.93 25.82
N SER A 72 1.34 22.88 25.04
CA SER A 72 2.02 21.60 25.18
C SER A 72 3.47 21.71 24.71
N GLU A 73 4.42 21.30 25.54
CA GLU A 73 5.83 21.19 25.16
C GLU A 73 6.13 19.91 24.38
N HIS A 74 5.16 18.99 24.31
CA HIS A 74 5.33 17.71 23.65
C HIS A 74 5.24 17.84 22.13
N SER A 75 6.13 17.12 21.42
CA SER A 75 6.13 17.02 19.96
C SER A 75 4.95 16.18 19.47
N PRO A 76 4.02 16.72 18.66
CA PRO A 76 2.92 15.93 18.09
C PRO A 76 3.40 14.75 17.24
N ALA A 77 4.50 14.91 16.50
CA ALA A 77 5.09 13.86 15.71
C ALA A 77 5.62 12.72 16.60
N PHE A 78 6.35 13.06 17.69
CA PHE A 78 6.79 12.07 18.67
C PHE A 78 5.61 11.31 19.29
N VAL A 79 4.58 12.04 19.75
CA VAL A 79 3.39 11.42 20.34
C VAL A 79 2.68 10.50 19.33
N SER A 80 2.62 10.89 18.06
CA SER A 80 2.08 10.02 17.02
C SER A 80 2.88 8.73 16.86
N TYR A 81 4.22 8.79 16.87
CA TYR A 81 5.06 7.59 16.83
C TYR A 81 4.89 6.72 18.08
N LEU A 82 4.89 7.33 19.25
CA LEU A 82 4.71 6.63 20.53
C LEU A 82 3.37 5.88 20.58
N LEU A 83 2.30 6.50 20.11
CA LEU A 83 0.97 5.88 19.96
C LEU A 83 0.96 4.75 18.91
N GLY A 84 1.98 4.64 18.07
CA GLY A 84 2.18 3.59 17.10
C GLY A 84 2.99 2.40 17.59
N THR A 85 3.56 2.46 18.80
CA THR A 85 4.27 1.32 19.37
C THR A 85 3.34 0.14 19.64
N GLU A 86 3.87 -1.07 19.64
CA GLU A 86 3.09 -2.27 19.92
C GLU A 86 2.39 -2.20 21.28
N GLU A 87 3.05 -1.65 22.28
CA GLU A 87 2.50 -1.48 23.62
C GLU A 87 1.28 -0.56 23.65
N ALA A 88 1.36 0.61 23.01
CA ALA A 88 0.25 1.57 22.93
C ALA A 88 -0.91 1.01 22.11
N ARG A 89 -0.63 0.36 20.96
CA ARG A 89 -1.64 -0.30 20.13
C ARG A 89 -2.36 -1.42 20.90
N ALA A 90 -1.61 -2.30 21.56
CA ALA A 90 -2.18 -3.38 22.36
C ALA A 90 -3.04 -2.85 23.52
N TRP A 91 -2.63 -1.74 24.14
CA TRP A 91 -3.43 -1.08 25.17
C TRP A 91 -4.76 -0.54 24.58
N ILE A 92 -4.71 0.15 23.45
CA ILE A 92 -5.88 0.70 22.75
C ILE A 92 -6.87 -0.41 22.38
N VAL A 93 -6.40 -1.49 21.76
CA VAL A 93 -7.24 -2.63 21.36
C VAL A 93 -7.93 -3.27 22.56
N ARG A 94 -7.20 -3.44 23.66
CA ARG A 94 -7.72 -4.04 24.90
C ARG A 94 -8.83 -3.21 25.54
N HIS A 95 -8.78 -1.88 25.40
CA HIS A 95 -9.75 -0.96 26.00
C HIS A 95 -10.83 -0.49 25.01
N ALA A 96 -10.72 -0.84 23.74
CA ALA A 96 -11.77 -0.56 22.75
C ALA A 96 -13.07 -1.29 23.12
N VAL A 97 -14.21 -0.63 22.93
CA VAL A 97 -15.53 -1.15 23.29
C VAL A 97 -16.17 -1.86 22.11
N GLY A 98 -16.66 -3.06 22.31
CA GLY A 98 -17.42 -3.84 21.32
C GLY A 98 -16.67 -5.09 20.84
N ALA A 99 -17.30 -6.27 21.03
CA ALA A 99 -16.70 -7.56 20.72
C ALA A 99 -16.59 -7.84 19.20
N THR A 100 -17.56 -7.40 18.41
CA THR A 100 -17.62 -7.66 16.97
C THR A 100 -16.99 -6.53 16.15
N MET A 101 -17.12 -5.31 16.62
CA MET A 101 -16.55 -4.11 15.96
C MET A 101 -15.98 -3.20 17.04
N PRO A 102 -14.66 -3.24 17.29
CA PRO A 102 -14.01 -2.36 18.24
C PRO A 102 -14.34 -0.89 17.95
N ASN A 103 -14.60 -0.12 19.00
CA ASN A 103 -14.94 1.30 18.90
C ASN A 103 -14.15 2.10 19.94
N LEU A 104 -13.53 3.17 19.49
CA LEU A 104 -12.84 4.15 20.32
C LEU A 104 -13.74 5.35 20.65
N ASN A 105 -13.49 5.92 21.81
CA ASN A 105 -14.02 7.23 22.21
C ASN A 105 -12.87 8.10 22.74
N THR A 106 -13.19 9.36 23.01
CA THR A 106 -12.18 10.34 23.48
C THR A 106 -11.62 9.99 24.85
N SER A 107 -12.42 9.41 25.75
CA SER A 107 -11.94 9.01 27.09
C SER A 107 -10.94 7.87 27.04
N ILE A 108 -11.13 6.90 26.15
CA ILE A 108 -10.16 5.81 25.95
C ILE A 108 -8.83 6.39 25.45
N LEU A 109 -8.86 7.22 24.41
CA LEU A 109 -7.63 7.81 23.87
C LEU A 109 -6.93 8.74 24.89
N ALA A 110 -7.69 9.47 25.70
CA ALA A 110 -7.12 10.33 26.76
C ALA A 110 -6.51 9.53 27.91
N ALA A 111 -6.87 8.27 28.08
CA ALA A 111 -6.40 7.40 29.16
C ALA A 111 -5.19 6.52 28.75
N VAL A 112 -4.71 6.61 27.52
CA VAL A 112 -3.53 5.85 27.07
C VAL A 112 -2.30 6.27 27.90
N PRO A 113 -1.68 5.35 28.65
CA PRO A 113 -0.49 5.68 29.44
C PRO A 113 0.70 5.87 28.48
N LEU A 114 1.31 7.04 28.49
CA LEU A 114 2.47 7.34 27.69
C LEU A 114 3.64 7.76 28.60
N GLN A 115 4.78 7.11 28.40
CA GLN A 115 6.04 7.54 28.99
C GLN A 115 6.77 8.39 27.96
N VAL A 116 7.05 9.65 28.32
CA VAL A 116 7.64 10.60 27.40
C VAL A 116 8.97 11.12 27.93
N PRO A 117 10.04 11.19 27.14
CA PRO A 117 11.30 11.81 27.49
C PRO A 117 11.17 13.35 27.47
N GLU A 118 12.27 14.02 27.77
CA GLU A 118 12.34 15.49 27.69
C GLU A 118 12.00 16.02 26.28
N PRO A 119 11.38 17.21 26.16
CA PRO A 119 10.90 17.75 24.89
C PRO A 119 11.97 17.85 23.79
N ALA A 120 13.24 18.06 24.14
CA ALA A 120 14.34 18.10 23.18
C ALA A 120 14.59 16.71 22.56
N GLU A 121 14.57 15.67 23.37
CA GLU A 121 14.74 14.28 22.93
C GLU A 121 13.55 13.82 22.08
N GLN A 122 12.32 14.21 22.45
CA GLN A 122 11.14 13.94 21.65
C GLN A 122 11.28 14.49 20.23
N ARG A 123 11.75 15.74 20.08
CA ARG A 123 11.97 16.35 18.77
C ARG A 123 13.02 15.60 17.96
N ALA A 124 14.14 15.26 18.58
CA ALA A 124 15.22 14.56 17.91
C ALA A 124 14.81 13.15 17.45
N ILE A 125 14.06 12.39 18.26
CA ILE A 125 13.51 11.10 17.87
C ILE A 125 12.52 11.26 16.71
N ALA A 126 11.63 12.25 16.80
CA ALA A 126 10.64 12.50 15.76
C ALA A 126 11.28 12.93 14.43
N GLU A 127 12.40 13.64 14.46
CA GLU A 127 13.17 14.04 13.28
C GLU A 127 13.76 12.82 12.58
N VAL A 128 14.43 11.95 13.30
CA VAL A 128 15.03 10.70 12.75
C VAL A 128 13.97 9.83 12.10
N LEU A 129 12.85 9.56 12.79
CA LEU A 129 11.77 8.73 12.24
C LEU A 129 11.03 9.44 11.10
N GLY A 130 10.94 10.76 11.16
CA GLY A 130 10.32 11.60 10.15
C GLY A 130 11.05 11.57 8.81
N VAL A 131 12.40 11.57 8.81
CA VAL A 131 13.21 11.45 7.59
C VAL A 131 12.87 10.16 6.84
N LEU A 132 12.71 9.04 7.57
CA LEU A 132 12.31 7.75 6.97
C LEU A 132 10.91 7.81 6.34
N ASP A 133 9.92 8.35 7.09
CA ASP A 133 8.56 8.52 6.57
C ASP A 133 8.51 9.45 5.34
N ASP A 134 9.28 10.53 5.35
CA ASP A 134 9.33 11.49 4.23
C ASP A 134 9.98 10.85 2.99
N LYS A 135 11.01 10.03 3.17
CA LYS A 135 11.61 9.25 2.07
C LYS A 135 10.63 8.24 1.49
N ILE A 136 9.89 7.50 2.33
CA ILE A 136 8.82 6.58 1.89
C ILE A 136 7.75 7.34 1.10
N ALA A 137 7.33 8.51 1.59
CA ALA A 137 6.32 9.33 0.92
C ALA A 137 6.80 9.85 -0.44
N ALA A 138 8.05 10.34 -0.53
CA ALA A 138 8.67 10.79 -1.78
C ALA A 138 8.78 9.65 -2.79
N ASN A 139 9.26 8.50 -2.36
CA ASN A 139 9.36 7.29 -3.16
C ASN A 139 8.00 6.79 -3.67
N THR A 140 6.98 6.84 -2.82
CA THR A 140 5.59 6.48 -3.20
C THR A 140 5.06 7.42 -4.27
N LYS A 141 5.26 8.73 -4.10
CA LYS A 141 4.86 9.74 -5.10
C LYS A 141 5.59 9.53 -6.45
N LEU A 142 6.89 9.25 -6.41
CA LEU A 142 7.69 8.91 -7.59
C LEU A 142 7.10 7.69 -8.30
N SER A 143 6.82 6.61 -7.56
CA SER A 143 6.25 5.36 -8.12
C SER A 143 4.88 5.58 -8.77
N VAL A 144 4.02 6.39 -8.16
CA VAL A 144 2.69 6.73 -8.73
C VAL A 144 2.87 7.52 -10.03
N THR A 145 3.72 8.56 -10.02
CA THR A 145 3.97 9.40 -11.20
C THR A 145 4.59 8.60 -12.33
N ALA A 146 5.58 7.76 -12.04
CA ALA A 146 6.20 6.88 -13.04
C ALA A 146 5.18 5.89 -13.62
N SER A 147 4.32 5.30 -12.79
CA SER A 147 3.26 4.40 -13.23
C SER A 147 2.25 5.10 -14.15
N GLN A 148 1.82 6.31 -13.82
CA GLN A 148 0.94 7.13 -14.68
C GLN A 148 1.60 7.46 -16.02
N LEU A 149 2.90 7.81 -16.01
CA LEU A 149 3.66 8.07 -17.22
C LEU A 149 3.75 6.81 -18.11
N MET A 150 4.04 5.64 -17.53
CA MET A 150 4.07 4.38 -18.28
C MET A 150 2.75 4.11 -19.00
N VAL A 151 1.62 4.31 -18.34
CA VAL A 151 0.28 4.17 -18.94
C VAL A 151 0.07 5.19 -20.05
N SER A 152 0.40 6.46 -19.83
CA SER A 152 0.21 7.53 -20.80
C SER A 152 1.05 7.36 -22.06
N LEU A 153 2.25 6.81 -21.96
CA LEU A 153 3.14 6.52 -23.08
C LEU A 153 2.54 5.53 -24.08
N LEU A 154 1.62 4.64 -23.67
CA LEU A 154 0.95 3.70 -24.55
C LEU A 154 -0.39 4.20 -25.09
N THR A 155 -0.97 5.24 -24.51
CA THR A 155 -2.30 5.76 -24.89
C THR A 155 -2.44 6.14 -26.38
N PRO A 156 -1.40 6.69 -27.07
CA PRO A 156 -1.54 7.07 -28.48
C PRO A 156 -1.64 5.90 -29.46
N TYR A 157 -1.32 4.67 -29.02
CA TYR A 157 -1.21 3.53 -29.94
C TYR A 157 -2.50 2.71 -30.03
N PRO A 158 -2.78 2.10 -31.20
CA PRO A 158 -4.04 1.40 -31.45
C PRO A 158 -4.18 0.13 -30.61
N VAL A 159 -5.43 -0.12 -30.15
CA VAL A 159 -5.82 -1.30 -29.37
C VAL A 159 -6.53 -2.28 -30.30
N ARG A 160 -5.88 -3.39 -30.69
CA ARG A 160 -6.44 -4.31 -31.70
C ARG A 160 -5.95 -5.77 -31.63
N LEU A 161 -4.94 -6.09 -30.84
CA LEU A 161 -4.49 -7.47 -30.70
C LEU A 161 -5.06 -8.10 -29.44
N PRO A 162 -5.48 -9.37 -29.45
CA PRO A 162 -5.89 -10.05 -28.23
C PRO A 162 -4.67 -10.24 -27.31
N LEU A 163 -4.89 -10.16 -26.00
CA LEU A 163 -3.82 -10.32 -24.98
C LEU A 163 -3.06 -11.64 -25.14
N SER A 164 -3.74 -12.70 -25.60
CA SER A 164 -3.13 -14.01 -25.86
C SER A 164 -2.01 -14.00 -26.90
N GLU A 165 -1.94 -12.98 -27.77
CA GLU A 165 -0.83 -12.84 -28.73
C GLU A 165 0.45 -12.33 -28.06
N ILE A 166 0.34 -11.64 -26.92
CA ILE A 166 1.45 -10.93 -26.27
C ILE A 166 1.91 -11.63 -25.00
N ALA A 167 1.01 -12.32 -24.28
CA ALA A 167 1.32 -12.99 -23.03
C ALA A 167 0.72 -14.41 -22.98
N VAL A 168 1.38 -15.28 -22.21
CA VAL A 168 0.94 -16.66 -21.97
C VAL A 168 0.39 -16.78 -20.55
N HIS A 169 -0.82 -17.29 -20.42
CA HIS A 169 -1.40 -17.60 -19.10
C HIS A 169 -0.83 -18.92 -18.58
N ARG A 170 0.01 -18.85 -17.53
CA ARG A 170 0.55 -20.04 -16.85
C ARG A 170 -0.40 -20.50 -15.74
N ARG A 171 -0.67 -21.81 -15.74
CA ARG A 171 -1.60 -22.44 -14.80
C ARG A 171 -0.94 -23.55 -13.98
N ARG A 172 0.40 -23.49 -13.82
CA ARG A 172 1.11 -24.46 -13.01
C ARG A 172 0.66 -24.35 -11.56
N SER A 173 -0.11 -25.30 -11.10
CA SER A 173 -0.63 -25.35 -9.73
C SER A 173 0.28 -26.18 -8.83
N ALA A 174 0.46 -25.76 -7.58
CA ALA A 174 1.11 -26.53 -6.54
C ALA A 174 0.25 -26.52 -5.26
N ASN A 175 0.30 -27.63 -4.53
CA ASN A 175 -0.20 -27.67 -3.16
C ASN A 175 0.92 -27.10 -2.26
N PRO A 176 0.69 -26.01 -1.54
CA PRO A 176 1.71 -25.42 -0.66
C PRO A 176 2.25 -26.42 0.36
N GLU A 177 1.41 -27.27 0.94
CA GLU A 177 1.82 -28.28 1.94
C GLU A 177 2.85 -29.28 1.40
N SER A 178 2.93 -29.48 0.07
CA SER A 178 3.92 -30.35 -0.57
C SER A 178 5.26 -29.67 -0.84
N ILE A 179 5.41 -28.39 -0.50
CA ILE A 179 6.61 -27.61 -0.76
C ILE A 179 7.53 -27.67 0.47
N SER A 180 8.66 -28.35 0.33
CA SER A 180 9.62 -28.58 1.42
C SER A 180 10.58 -27.38 1.59
N VAL A 181 10.04 -26.21 1.92
CA VAL A 181 10.81 -25.00 2.26
C VAL A 181 10.23 -24.36 3.52
N GLU A 182 11.02 -23.54 4.20
CA GLU A 182 10.56 -22.87 5.41
C GLU A 182 9.51 -21.81 5.10
N ASN A 183 9.74 -20.99 4.08
CA ASN A 183 8.89 -19.86 3.72
C ASN A 183 8.67 -19.80 2.19
N VAL A 184 7.54 -19.25 1.81
CA VAL A 184 7.15 -18.91 0.44
C VAL A 184 6.68 -17.47 0.36
N ALA A 185 6.83 -16.84 -0.79
CA ALA A 185 6.26 -15.53 -1.09
C ALA A 185 4.84 -15.69 -1.65
N HIS A 186 3.83 -15.31 -0.88
CA HIS A 186 2.44 -15.47 -1.24
C HIS A 186 1.85 -14.18 -1.81
N PHE A 187 1.59 -14.18 -3.10
CA PHE A 187 0.92 -13.10 -3.84
C PHE A 187 -0.60 -13.28 -3.70
N SER A 188 -1.19 -12.69 -2.69
CA SER A 188 -2.63 -12.75 -2.38
C SER A 188 -3.34 -11.44 -2.72
N LEU A 189 -4.69 -11.45 -2.80
CA LEU A 189 -5.46 -10.22 -2.97
C LEU A 189 -5.30 -9.27 -1.77
N PRO A 190 -5.35 -9.74 -0.51
CA PRO A 190 -5.07 -8.87 0.63
C PRO A 190 -3.68 -8.23 0.58
N ALA A 191 -2.64 -8.98 0.23
CA ALA A 191 -1.28 -8.45 0.10
C ALA A 191 -1.18 -7.38 -1.01
N PHE A 192 -1.90 -7.57 -2.13
CA PHE A 192 -2.00 -6.54 -3.16
C PHE A 192 -2.68 -5.26 -2.64
N ASP A 193 -3.78 -5.41 -1.91
CA ASP A 193 -4.58 -4.30 -1.42
C ASP A 193 -3.89 -3.52 -0.27
N THR A 194 -2.94 -4.16 0.44
CA THR A 194 -2.17 -3.53 1.53
C THR A 194 -1.04 -2.66 0.98
N ASP A 195 -0.03 -3.26 0.38
CA ASP A 195 1.20 -2.56 -0.03
C ASP A 195 1.79 -3.04 -1.36
N ARG A 196 1.11 -4.01 -2.00
CA ARG A 196 1.59 -4.69 -3.21
C ARG A 196 2.93 -5.38 -3.01
N CYS A 197 3.18 -5.87 -1.80
CA CYS A 197 4.29 -6.75 -1.46
C CYS A 197 3.77 -8.16 -1.17
N PRO A 198 4.45 -9.23 -1.63
CA PRO A 198 4.03 -10.59 -1.31
C PRO A 198 4.23 -10.85 0.19
N GLU A 199 3.28 -11.55 0.78
CA GLU A 199 3.38 -12.00 2.17
C GLU A 199 4.37 -13.16 2.28
N VAL A 200 5.35 -13.06 3.18
CA VAL A 200 6.22 -14.18 3.52
C VAL A 200 5.49 -15.08 4.52
N SER A 201 5.16 -16.29 4.10
CA SER A 201 4.35 -17.22 4.90
C SER A 201 4.92 -18.63 4.86
N LYS A 202 4.74 -19.38 5.96
CA LYS A 202 5.02 -20.82 5.96
C LYS A 202 4.05 -21.53 5.02
N PRO A 203 4.48 -22.48 4.19
CA PRO A 203 3.61 -23.24 3.29
C PRO A 203 2.37 -23.83 3.99
N ALA A 204 2.54 -24.36 5.20
CA ALA A 204 1.47 -24.97 5.99
C ALA A 204 0.32 -23.98 6.38
N ASN A 205 0.57 -22.68 6.34
CA ASN A 205 -0.46 -21.66 6.61
C ASN A 205 -1.37 -21.40 5.40
N ILE A 206 -1.01 -21.90 4.23
CA ILE A 206 -1.71 -21.65 2.97
C ILE A 206 -2.59 -22.86 2.63
N LYS A 207 -3.87 -22.76 2.90
CA LYS A 207 -4.83 -23.90 2.90
C LYS A 207 -5.27 -24.42 1.52
N SER A 208 -4.94 -23.76 0.42
CA SER A 208 -5.44 -24.17 -0.91
C SER A 208 -4.36 -24.07 -1.95
N ASN A 209 -4.50 -24.86 -3.03
CA ASN A 209 -3.60 -24.80 -4.16
C ASN A 209 -3.37 -23.39 -4.66
N LYS A 210 -2.15 -23.10 -5.10
CA LYS A 210 -1.72 -21.82 -5.64
C LYS A 210 -1.08 -21.99 -6.99
N PHE A 211 -1.05 -20.94 -7.80
CA PHE A 211 -0.25 -20.93 -9.03
C PHE A 211 1.21 -20.60 -8.69
N VAL A 212 2.12 -21.36 -9.29
CA VAL A 212 3.56 -21.10 -9.19
C VAL A 212 3.93 -19.96 -10.14
N ILE A 213 4.64 -18.97 -9.63
CA ILE A 213 5.27 -17.93 -10.45
C ILE A 213 6.74 -18.35 -10.62
N ALA A 214 7.07 -18.88 -11.80
CA ALA A 214 8.42 -19.40 -12.08
C ALA A 214 9.29 -18.38 -12.83
N GLU A 215 8.65 -17.44 -13.55
CA GLU A 215 9.30 -16.44 -14.38
C GLU A 215 8.65 -15.06 -14.10
N PRO A 216 9.35 -13.96 -14.42
CA PRO A 216 8.76 -12.62 -14.33
C PRO A 216 7.39 -12.56 -15.01
N SER A 217 6.38 -12.10 -14.30
CA SER A 217 4.99 -12.22 -14.73
C SER A 217 4.17 -10.99 -14.31
N VAL A 218 3.06 -10.76 -14.99
CA VAL A 218 2.04 -9.85 -14.55
C VAL A 218 0.84 -10.62 -14.03
N LEU A 219 0.42 -10.33 -12.80
CA LEU A 219 -0.75 -10.95 -12.21
C LEU A 219 -1.96 -10.03 -12.42
N ILE A 220 -3.05 -10.59 -12.93
CA ILE A 220 -4.32 -9.86 -13.04
C ILE A 220 -5.42 -10.59 -12.31
N SER A 221 -6.15 -9.87 -11.41
CA SER A 221 -7.25 -10.46 -10.66
C SER A 221 -8.46 -10.74 -11.56
N LYS A 222 -9.05 -11.91 -11.38
CA LYS A 222 -10.36 -12.27 -11.96
C LYS A 222 -11.50 -11.63 -11.19
N LEU A 223 -11.29 -11.27 -9.93
CA LEU A 223 -12.33 -10.79 -9.02
C LEU A 223 -12.47 -9.28 -9.13
N ASN A 224 -13.72 -8.82 -9.22
CA ASN A 224 -14.11 -7.42 -9.26
C ASN A 224 -13.33 -6.60 -10.30
N PRO A 225 -13.47 -6.88 -11.59
CA PRO A 225 -12.70 -6.21 -12.66
C PRO A 225 -12.93 -4.70 -12.74
N ARG A 226 -13.99 -4.19 -12.11
CA ARG A 226 -14.22 -2.75 -11.89
C ARG A 226 -13.09 -2.07 -11.09
N PHE A 227 -12.43 -2.84 -10.22
CA PHE A 227 -11.27 -2.41 -9.45
C PHE A 227 -10.08 -3.29 -9.83
N PRO A 228 -9.43 -3.03 -10.97
CA PRO A 228 -8.42 -3.91 -11.52
C PRO A 228 -7.22 -3.99 -10.58
N ARG A 229 -6.90 -5.22 -10.16
CA ARG A 229 -5.68 -5.52 -9.41
C ARG A 229 -4.68 -6.13 -10.39
N ILE A 230 -3.74 -5.31 -10.84
CA ILE A 230 -2.71 -5.69 -11.80
C ILE A 230 -1.37 -5.51 -11.11
N TRP A 231 -0.67 -6.63 -10.90
CA TRP A 231 0.57 -6.68 -10.14
C TRP A 231 1.74 -7.01 -11.06
N ASP A 232 2.67 -6.09 -11.19
CA ASP A 232 3.93 -6.31 -11.89
C ASP A 232 4.90 -7.07 -10.99
N VAL A 233 5.21 -8.31 -11.33
CA VAL A 233 6.22 -9.17 -10.69
C VAL A 233 7.44 -9.22 -11.62
N ALA A 234 8.14 -8.09 -11.72
CA ALA A 234 9.31 -7.94 -12.59
C ALA A 234 10.52 -8.74 -12.10
N THR A 235 10.62 -8.97 -10.80
CA THR A 235 11.70 -9.74 -10.17
C THR A 235 11.10 -10.77 -9.23
N LEU A 236 11.56 -12.00 -9.34
CA LEU A 236 11.15 -13.05 -8.43
C LEU A 236 11.86 -12.91 -7.08
N PRO A 237 11.17 -13.18 -5.95
CA PRO A 237 11.81 -13.30 -4.65
C PRO A 237 12.76 -14.51 -4.63
N SER A 238 13.70 -14.49 -3.69
CA SER A 238 14.67 -15.60 -3.49
C SER A 238 14.03 -16.90 -2.97
N ILE A 239 12.80 -16.82 -2.48
CA ILE A 239 11.99 -17.95 -2.01
C ILE A 239 10.89 -18.26 -3.03
N PRO A 240 10.34 -19.49 -3.05
CA PRO A 240 9.31 -19.87 -4.02
C PRO A 240 8.11 -18.91 -4.00
N ALA A 241 7.72 -18.45 -5.19
CA ALA A 241 6.63 -17.49 -5.37
C ALA A 241 5.33 -18.20 -5.76
N LEU A 242 4.26 -17.93 -4.98
CA LEU A 242 2.95 -18.53 -5.15
C LEU A 242 1.87 -17.46 -5.28
N ALA A 243 1.08 -17.49 -6.34
CA ALA A 243 -0.05 -16.60 -6.55
C ALA A 243 -1.38 -17.25 -6.14
N SER A 244 -2.27 -16.47 -5.53
CA SER A 244 -3.67 -16.87 -5.35
C SER A 244 -4.28 -17.31 -6.68
N THR A 245 -5.10 -18.36 -6.67
CA THR A 245 -5.83 -18.80 -7.86
C THR A 245 -6.86 -17.77 -8.37
N GLU A 246 -7.09 -16.70 -7.63
CA GLU A 246 -7.88 -15.55 -8.11
C GLU A 246 -7.11 -14.68 -9.11
N PHE A 247 -5.79 -14.84 -9.23
CA PHE A 247 -5.00 -14.20 -10.28
C PHE A 247 -4.86 -15.08 -11.52
N LEU A 248 -4.76 -14.48 -12.69
CA LEU A 248 -4.09 -15.06 -13.86
C LEU A 248 -2.62 -14.69 -13.76
N VAL A 249 -1.74 -15.67 -13.95
CA VAL A 249 -0.29 -15.47 -14.07
C VAL A 249 0.03 -15.32 -15.55
N LEU A 250 0.37 -14.10 -15.99
CA LEU A 250 0.64 -13.76 -17.37
C LEU A 250 2.15 -13.59 -17.58
N GLU A 251 2.76 -14.54 -18.25
CA GLU A 251 4.14 -14.46 -18.69
C GLU A 251 4.23 -13.70 -20.02
N PRO A 252 4.97 -12.60 -20.13
CA PRO A 252 5.23 -11.93 -21.39
C PRO A 252 5.93 -12.86 -22.38
N LYS A 253 5.59 -12.79 -23.67
CA LYS A 253 6.28 -13.56 -24.72
C LYS A 253 7.63 -12.95 -25.10
N GLU A 254 7.67 -11.63 -25.31
CA GLU A 254 8.85 -10.92 -25.83
C GLU A 254 9.16 -9.61 -25.08
N GLU A 255 8.15 -9.02 -24.45
CA GLU A 255 8.26 -7.71 -23.83
C GLU A 255 8.53 -7.79 -22.32
N SER A 256 8.93 -6.68 -21.70
CA SER A 256 9.06 -6.64 -20.24
C SER A 256 7.69 -6.68 -19.55
N THR A 257 7.68 -7.17 -18.30
CA THR A 257 6.47 -7.15 -17.45
C THR A 257 5.92 -5.75 -17.29
N ALA A 258 6.76 -4.72 -17.22
CA ALA A 258 6.36 -3.32 -17.12
C ALA A 258 5.56 -2.84 -18.34
N VAL A 259 5.92 -3.26 -19.55
CA VAL A 259 5.15 -2.94 -20.77
C VAL A 259 3.79 -3.61 -20.72
N ILE A 260 3.72 -4.89 -20.35
CA ILE A 260 2.46 -5.61 -20.18
C ILE A 260 1.61 -4.96 -19.07
N TRP A 261 2.22 -4.63 -17.95
CA TRP A 261 1.53 -3.96 -16.86
C TRP A 261 0.91 -2.60 -17.29
N ALA A 262 1.69 -1.77 -17.99
CA ALA A 262 1.23 -0.47 -18.48
C ALA A 262 0.06 -0.62 -19.47
N MET A 263 0.12 -1.63 -20.33
CA MET A 263 -0.91 -1.96 -21.29
C MET A 263 -2.21 -2.43 -20.62
N LEU A 264 -2.12 -3.32 -19.63
CA LEU A 264 -3.29 -3.81 -18.88
C LEU A 264 -3.87 -2.73 -17.96
N SER A 265 -3.08 -1.73 -17.58
CA SER A 265 -3.52 -0.59 -16.76
C SER A 265 -4.20 0.51 -17.55
N GLN A 266 -4.39 0.35 -18.88
CA GLN A 266 -5.15 1.30 -19.70
C GLN A 266 -6.63 1.31 -19.31
N PRO A 267 -7.30 2.48 -19.24
CA PRO A 267 -8.72 2.56 -18.91
C PRO A 267 -9.60 1.74 -19.86
N LEU A 268 -9.25 1.67 -21.15
CA LEU A 268 -9.97 0.89 -22.15
C LEU A 268 -9.96 -0.61 -21.86
N PHE A 269 -8.86 -1.13 -21.32
CA PHE A 269 -8.76 -2.54 -20.94
C PHE A 269 -9.72 -2.85 -19.78
N SER A 270 -9.71 -2.03 -18.72
CA SER A 270 -10.63 -2.17 -17.58
C SER A 270 -12.09 -2.10 -18.02
N ALA A 271 -12.45 -1.12 -18.85
CA ALA A 271 -13.81 -0.98 -19.39
C ALA A 271 -14.24 -2.20 -20.24
N SER A 272 -13.31 -2.76 -21.02
CA SER A 272 -13.56 -3.98 -21.79
C SER A 272 -13.79 -5.20 -20.91
N LEU A 273 -13.07 -5.32 -19.78
CA LEU A 273 -13.29 -6.39 -18.81
C LEU A 273 -14.64 -6.23 -18.09
N GLU A 274 -15.00 -5.03 -17.69
CA GLU A 274 -16.29 -4.76 -17.04
C GLU A 274 -17.48 -5.17 -17.90
N SER A 275 -17.41 -4.96 -19.21
CA SER A 275 -18.48 -5.37 -20.16
C SER A 275 -18.65 -6.88 -20.30
N ARG A 276 -17.69 -7.69 -19.86
CA ARG A 276 -17.66 -9.15 -19.98
C ARG A 276 -17.90 -9.88 -18.65
N VAL A 277 -18.29 -9.16 -17.61
CA VAL A 277 -18.51 -9.72 -16.27
C VAL A 277 -19.70 -10.67 -16.27
N SER A 278 -19.52 -11.82 -15.64
CA SER A 278 -20.59 -12.75 -15.28
C SER A 278 -20.85 -12.70 -13.77
N GLY A 279 -22.11 -12.53 -13.38
CA GLY A 279 -22.55 -12.51 -11.97
C GLY A 279 -23.58 -11.42 -11.67
N THR A 280 -24.54 -11.74 -10.82
CA THR A 280 -25.70 -10.89 -10.49
C THR A 280 -25.48 -9.98 -9.27
N SER A 281 -24.45 -10.24 -8.45
CA SER A 281 -24.14 -9.41 -7.27
C SER A 281 -22.85 -8.60 -7.47
N SER A 282 -22.90 -7.34 -7.11
CA SER A 282 -21.77 -6.40 -7.27
C SER A 282 -20.48 -6.79 -6.53
N SER A 283 -20.59 -7.65 -5.50
CA SER A 283 -19.44 -8.03 -4.64
C SER A 283 -18.66 -9.28 -5.10
N HIS A 284 -19.22 -10.08 -6.04
CA HIS A 284 -18.61 -11.35 -6.47
C HIS A 284 -18.50 -11.48 -7.99
N GLN A 285 -18.43 -10.36 -8.70
CA GLN A 285 -18.25 -10.35 -10.14
C GLN A 285 -16.88 -10.94 -10.51
N ARG A 286 -16.87 -11.87 -11.48
CA ARG A 286 -15.66 -12.49 -12.00
C ARG A 286 -15.61 -12.47 -13.51
N VAL A 287 -14.38 -12.34 -14.03
CA VAL A 287 -14.08 -12.50 -15.46
C VAL A 287 -13.49 -13.87 -15.71
N LYS A 288 -13.92 -14.54 -16.77
CA LYS A 288 -13.34 -15.81 -17.17
C LYS A 288 -11.94 -15.59 -17.76
N PRO A 289 -10.97 -16.50 -17.50
CA PRO A 289 -9.63 -16.38 -18.06
C PRO A 289 -9.60 -16.22 -19.58
N GLY A 290 -10.48 -16.92 -20.31
CA GLY A 290 -10.60 -16.80 -21.76
C GLY A 290 -11.02 -15.39 -22.22
N ASP A 291 -11.92 -14.74 -21.47
CA ASP A 291 -12.37 -13.37 -21.78
C ASP A 291 -11.25 -12.34 -21.55
N VAL A 292 -10.44 -12.53 -20.51
CA VAL A 292 -9.24 -11.72 -20.26
C VAL A 292 -8.25 -11.86 -21.41
N LEU A 293 -7.94 -13.09 -21.82
CA LEU A 293 -6.98 -13.37 -22.90
C LEU A 293 -7.48 -12.90 -24.29
N ALA A 294 -8.78 -12.91 -24.51
CA ALA A 294 -9.39 -12.43 -25.75
C ALA A 294 -9.62 -10.91 -25.77
N THR A 295 -9.33 -10.20 -24.66
CA THR A 295 -9.49 -8.75 -24.58
C THR A 295 -8.45 -8.06 -25.46
N PRO A 296 -8.87 -7.14 -26.35
CA PRO A 296 -7.96 -6.36 -27.18
C PRO A 296 -7.04 -5.48 -26.32
N VAL A 297 -5.79 -5.44 -26.70
CA VAL A 297 -4.72 -4.65 -26.05
C VAL A 297 -3.93 -3.87 -27.10
N THR A 298 -3.06 -2.97 -26.68
CA THR A 298 -2.20 -2.17 -27.55
C THR A 298 -1.38 -3.07 -28.47
N ASP A 299 -1.40 -2.75 -29.76
CA ASP A 299 -0.55 -3.39 -30.76
C ASP A 299 0.90 -2.92 -30.59
N LEU A 300 1.70 -3.72 -29.89
CA LEU A 300 3.08 -3.41 -29.56
C LEU A 300 4.02 -3.33 -30.78
N SER A 301 3.60 -3.86 -31.94
CA SER A 301 4.36 -3.70 -33.19
C SER A 301 4.35 -2.25 -33.67
N SER A 302 3.30 -1.50 -33.34
CA SER A 302 3.17 -0.07 -33.67
C SER A 302 3.91 0.85 -32.68
N VAL A 303 4.37 0.33 -31.54
CA VAL A 303 5.03 1.09 -30.48
C VAL A 303 6.53 1.13 -30.73
N PRO A 304 7.17 2.31 -30.87
CA PRO A 304 8.61 2.42 -31.05
C PRO A 304 9.39 1.75 -29.92
N THR A 305 10.50 1.08 -30.27
CA THR A 305 11.37 0.41 -29.28
C THR A 305 11.88 1.36 -28.18
N ALA A 306 12.10 2.64 -28.52
CA ALA A 306 12.49 3.65 -27.54
C ALA A 306 11.42 3.87 -26.46
N VAL A 307 10.13 3.87 -26.81
CA VAL A 307 9.03 4.01 -25.87
C VAL A 307 8.92 2.79 -24.98
N LYS A 308 8.99 1.58 -25.55
CA LYS A 308 9.00 0.32 -24.79
C LYS A 308 10.16 0.27 -23.79
N ARG A 309 11.34 0.72 -24.21
CA ARG A 309 12.53 0.83 -23.35
C ARG A 309 12.31 1.83 -22.20
N GLN A 310 11.72 3.00 -22.47
CA GLN A 310 11.39 3.97 -21.42
C GLN A 310 10.43 3.36 -20.39
N ILE A 311 9.38 2.67 -20.82
CA ILE A 311 8.44 1.99 -19.92
C ILE A 311 9.17 0.96 -19.06
N SER A 312 10.05 0.15 -19.67
CA SER A 312 10.82 -0.87 -18.93
C SER A 312 11.74 -0.24 -17.88
N LEU A 313 12.40 0.86 -18.18
CA LEU A 313 13.26 1.59 -17.23
C LEU A 313 12.43 2.19 -16.08
N LEU A 314 11.27 2.80 -16.38
CA LEU A 314 10.36 3.32 -15.36
C LEU A 314 9.83 2.19 -14.47
N GLY A 315 9.45 1.05 -15.06
CA GLY A 315 9.00 -0.12 -14.32
C GLY A 315 10.08 -0.67 -13.38
N SER A 316 11.31 -0.78 -13.86
CA SER A 316 12.46 -1.19 -13.02
C SER A 316 12.68 -0.21 -11.85
N ARG A 317 12.54 1.10 -12.09
CA ARG A 317 12.64 2.10 -11.02
C ARG A 317 11.50 1.97 -10.01
N VAL A 318 10.27 1.76 -10.46
CA VAL A 318 9.12 1.52 -9.58
C VAL A 318 9.33 0.28 -8.71
N ALA A 319 9.82 -0.82 -9.30
CA ALA A 319 10.11 -2.04 -8.56
C ALA A 319 11.21 -1.83 -7.50
N ALA A 320 12.33 -1.19 -7.87
CA ALA A 320 13.41 -0.85 -6.95
C ALA A 320 12.93 0.04 -5.79
N THR A 321 12.13 1.06 -6.10
CA THR A 321 11.58 1.99 -5.10
C THR A 321 10.65 1.29 -4.10
N ARG A 322 9.89 0.27 -4.53
CA ARG A 322 9.07 -0.54 -3.61
C ARG A 322 9.92 -1.35 -2.63
N VAL A 323 11.01 -1.96 -3.12
CA VAL A 323 11.95 -2.70 -2.26
C VAL A 323 12.62 -1.76 -1.28
N GLU A 324 13.06 -0.58 -1.74
CA GLU A 324 13.64 0.45 -0.89
C GLU A 324 12.66 0.88 0.21
N ASN A 325 11.38 1.15 -0.13
CA ASN A 325 10.37 1.51 0.85
C ASN A 325 10.11 0.41 1.89
N ALA A 326 10.10 -0.86 1.48
CA ALA A 326 9.95 -1.97 2.42
C ALA A 326 11.13 -2.04 3.40
N THR A 327 12.36 -1.81 2.92
CA THR A 327 13.56 -1.76 3.76
C THR A 327 13.51 -0.58 4.73
N ILE A 328 13.16 0.62 4.24
CA ILE A 328 13.04 1.83 5.08
C ILE A 328 11.96 1.64 6.16
N ALA A 329 10.81 1.09 5.80
CA ALA A 329 9.74 0.81 6.77
C ALA A 329 10.20 -0.19 7.84
N ALA A 330 10.87 -1.27 7.45
CA ALA A 330 11.42 -2.24 8.40
C ALA A 330 12.49 -1.61 9.32
N THR A 331 13.35 -0.73 8.78
CA THR A 331 14.33 0.02 9.57
C THR A 331 13.64 0.94 10.58
N ARG A 332 12.64 1.73 10.14
CA ARG A 332 11.84 2.58 11.02
C ARG A 332 11.21 1.78 12.16
N ASP A 333 10.56 0.67 11.82
CA ASP A 333 9.85 -0.17 12.78
C ASP A 333 10.80 -0.87 13.77
N ALA A 334 12.03 -1.16 13.36
CA ALA A 334 13.08 -1.68 14.25
C ALA A 334 13.69 -0.59 15.15
N LEU A 335 13.84 0.65 14.66
CA LEU A 335 14.37 1.77 15.42
C LEU A 335 13.36 2.31 16.45
N LEU A 336 12.08 2.32 16.09
CA LEU A 336 11.00 2.90 16.91
C LEU A 336 11.03 2.41 18.38
N PRO A 337 10.96 1.10 18.70
CA PRO A 337 10.94 0.67 20.08
C PRO A 337 12.26 0.92 20.80
N GLN A 338 13.39 0.93 20.10
CA GLN A 338 14.71 1.16 20.69
C GLN A 338 14.90 2.63 21.09
N LEU A 339 14.46 3.55 20.22
CA LEU A 339 14.46 4.99 20.50
C LEU A 339 13.47 5.33 21.60
N MET A 340 12.25 4.78 21.56
CA MET A 340 11.21 5.04 22.56
C MET A 340 11.59 4.53 23.96
N SER A 341 12.37 3.46 24.06
CA SER A 341 12.83 2.91 25.33
C SER A 341 14.16 3.50 25.80
N GLY A 342 14.82 4.37 25.02
CA GLY A 342 16.15 4.92 25.30
C GLY A 342 17.29 3.89 25.19
N LYS A 343 17.04 2.69 24.65
CA LYS A 343 18.07 1.68 24.40
C LYS A 343 19.04 2.09 23.29
N LEU A 344 18.55 2.85 22.32
CA LEU A 344 19.34 3.44 21.25
C LEU A 344 19.29 4.97 21.38
N ARG A 345 20.44 5.63 21.30
CA ARG A 345 20.53 7.08 21.31
C ARG A 345 20.26 7.62 19.89
N VAL A 346 19.70 8.82 19.80
CA VAL A 346 19.43 9.49 18.52
C VAL A 346 20.67 9.54 17.61
N LYS A 347 21.84 9.92 18.14
CA LYS A 347 23.08 9.97 17.37
C LYS A 347 23.52 8.61 16.78
N ASP A 348 23.23 7.53 17.47
CA ASP A 348 23.56 6.18 16.98
C ASP A 348 22.57 5.76 15.88
N ALA A 349 21.29 6.18 16.00
CA ALA A 349 20.28 5.98 14.97
C ALA A 349 20.60 6.80 13.69
N GLU A 350 21.01 8.06 13.81
CA GLU A 350 21.45 8.90 12.69
C GLU A 350 22.57 8.22 11.89
N LYS A 351 23.55 7.63 12.58
CA LYS A 351 24.62 6.87 11.92
C LYS A 351 24.10 5.65 11.17
N VAL A 352 23.11 4.94 11.72
CA VAL A 352 22.45 3.81 11.00
C VAL A 352 21.77 4.29 9.73
N LEU A 353 21.16 5.49 9.73
CA LEU A 353 20.53 6.08 8.54
C LEU A 353 21.58 6.50 7.49
N GLU A 354 22.67 7.14 7.90
CA GLU A 354 23.79 7.50 7.01
C GLU A 354 24.37 6.24 6.33
N ASP A 355 24.61 5.18 7.11
CA ASP A 355 25.11 3.89 6.59
C ASP A 355 24.11 3.22 5.62
N ALA A 356 22.81 3.46 5.79
CA ALA A 356 21.74 2.97 4.91
C ALA A 356 21.49 3.86 3.68
N GLY A 357 22.16 5.01 3.56
CA GLY A 357 22.02 5.94 2.43
C GLY A 357 20.69 6.73 2.45
N VAL A 358 20.16 7.00 3.63
CA VAL A 358 18.92 7.76 3.85
C VAL A 358 19.22 9.15 4.41
#